data_c09fb7c5e34914cac24e86d49e74a9ab
#
_entry.id   c09fb7c5e34914cac24e86d49e74a9ab
#
_cell.length_a   1.000
_cell.length_b   1.000
_cell.length_c   1.000
_cell.angle_alpha   90.00
_cell.angle_beta   90.00
_cell.angle_gamma   90.00
#
_symmetry.space_group_name_H-M   'P 1'
#
loop_
_entity.id
_entity.type
_entity.pdbx_description
1 polymer ?
#
loop_
_entity_poly.entity_id
_entity_poly.type
_entity_poly.pdbx_seq_one_letter_code
_entity_poly.pdbx_strand_id
1 'polypeptide(L)' 'METINKRWLTPDELELEYGFSKSTQAKMRMSISKCKIPFCKISSKYIRYDRAEIDQWIEKHKVIGVNL' A
#
# COMPACT_ATOMS: atom_id res chain seq x y z
N MET A 1 9.88 21.68 8.78
CA MET A 1 9.64 20.35 9.23
C MET A 1 10.00 19.36 8.15
N GLU A 2 10.82 18.46 8.47
CA GLU A 2 11.26 17.56 7.45
C GLU A 2 10.37 16.37 7.33
N THR A 3 10.36 15.80 6.15
CA THR A 3 9.62 14.63 5.85
C THR A 3 10.44 13.42 6.23
N ILE A 4 9.85 12.52 6.98
CA ILE A 4 10.54 11.31 7.35
C ILE A 4 10.15 10.22 6.40
N ASN A 5 11.12 9.74 5.64
CA ASN A 5 10.87 8.67 4.70
C ASN A 5 11.04 7.33 5.39
N LYS A 6 10.03 6.97 6.14
CA LYS A 6 10.06 5.68 6.80
C LYS A 6 9.92 4.59 5.77
N ARG A 7 10.72 3.56 5.91
CA ARG A 7 10.61 2.42 5.04
C ARG A 7 9.34 1.63 5.31
N TRP A 8 9.08 1.38 6.59
CA TRP A 8 7.96 0.53 6.98
C TRP A 8 6.80 1.38 7.44
N LEU A 9 5.66 1.20 6.79
CA LEU A 9 4.48 1.98 7.06
C LEU A 9 3.45 1.15 7.79
N THR A 10 2.81 1.77 8.78
CA THR A 10 1.65 1.15 9.41
C THR A 10 0.45 1.35 8.51
N PRO A 11 -0.64 0.60 8.74
CA PRO A 11 -1.86 0.86 7.96
C PRO A 11 -2.36 2.29 8.08
N ASP A 12 -2.23 2.90 9.26
CA ASP A 12 -2.63 4.30 9.42
C ASP A 12 -1.77 5.21 8.57
N GLU A 13 -0.47 4.95 8.54
CA GLU A 13 0.42 5.78 7.75
C GLU A 13 0.17 5.60 6.27
N LEU A 14 -0.13 4.38 5.85
CA LEU A 14 -0.45 4.16 4.45
C LEU A 14 -1.72 4.91 4.06
N GLU A 15 -2.71 4.93 4.92
CA GLU A 15 -3.91 5.68 4.65
C GLU A 15 -3.62 7.16 4.55
N LEU A 16 -2.82 7.66 5.48
CA LEU A 16 -2.52 9.08 5.53
C LEU A 16 -1.70 9.54 4.33
N GLU A 17 -0.71 8.77 3.95
CA GLU A 17 0.21 9.20 2.90
C GLU A 17 -0.25 8.82 1.50
N TYR A 18 -0.92 7.70 1.36
CA TYR A 18 -1.30 7.20 0.04
C TYR A 18 -2.80 7.25 -0.22
N GLY A 19 -3.58 7.48 0.81
CA GLY A 19 -5.01 7.64 0.61
C GLY A 19 -5.82 6.35 0.60
N PHE A 20 -5.21 5.22 0.89
CA PHE A 20 -5.94 3.97 0.96
C PHE A 20 -6.54 3.81 2.34
N SER A 21 -7.87 3.84 2.44
CA SER A 21 -8.51 3.66 3.73
C SER A 21 -8.21 2.28 4.29
N LYS A 22 -8.33 2.14 5.60
CA LYS A 22 -8.01 0.86 6.23
C LYS A 22 -8.92 -0.26 5.73
N SER A 23 -10.17 0.04 5.46
CA SER A 23 -11.06 -0.98 4.92
C SER A 23 -10.66 -1.38 3.51
N THR A 24 -10.23 -0.43 2.70
CA THR A 24 -9.74 -0.73 1.36
C THR A 24 -8.48 -1.57 1.44
N GLN A 25 -7.57 -1.22 2.36
CA GLN A 25 -6.36 -1.99 2.54
C GLN A 25 -6.67 -3.44 2.90
N ALA A 26 -7.63 -3.63 3.80
CA ALA A 26 -8.00 -4.98 4.20
C ALA A 26 -8.47 -5.80 3.02
N LYS A 27 -9.28 -5.19 2.17
CA LYS A 27 -9.75 -5.87 0.97
C LYS A 27 -8.61 -6.20 0.03
N MET A 28 -7.68 -5.30 -0.12
CA MET A 28 -6.55 -5.51 -1.03
C MET A 28 -5.55 -6.51 -0.50
N ARG A 29 -5.57 -6.79 0.79
CA ARG A 29 -4.69 -7.80 1.36
C ARG A 29 -5.26 -9.21 1.22
N MET A 30 -6.52 -9.34 0.86
CA MET A 30 -7.13 -10.66 0.75
C MET A 30 -6.56 -11.41 -0.43
N SER A 31 -6.39 -12.71 -0.26
CA SER A 31 -5.76 -13.52 -1.30
C SER A 31 -6.57 -13.57 -2.58
N ILE A 32 -7.87 -13.33 -2.50
CA ILE A 32 -8.71 -13.36 -3.68
C ILE A 32 -8.80 -12.01 -4.38
N SER A 33 -8.13 -11.01 -3.83
CA SER A 33 -8.19 -9.68 -4.41
C SER A 33 -7.40 -9.64 -5.73
N LYS A 34 -7.96 -8.99 -6.72
CA LYS A 34 -7.26 -8.81 -7.99
C LYS A 34 -6.15 -7.78 -7.87
N CYS A 35 -6.32 -6.84 -6.97
CA CYS A 35 -5.32 -5.80 -6.77
C CYS A 35 -4.65 -6.02 -5.42
N LYS A 36 -3.93 -7.10 -5.33
CA LYS A 36 -3.34 -7.46 -4.06
C LYS A 36 -2.15 -6.57 -3.75
N ILE A 37 -2.24 -5.87 -2.64
CA ILE A 37 -1.21 -4.95 -2.21
C ILE A 37 -0.08 -5.73 -1.52
N PRO A 38 1.19 -5.38 -1.79
CA PRO A 38 2.28 -6.04 -1.08
C PRO A 38 2.31 -5.61 0.38
N PHE A 39 2.45 -6.57 1.26
CA PHE A 39 2.48 -6.28 2.69
C PHE A 39 3.24 -7.35 3.43
N CYS A 40 3.68 -7.00 4.64
CA CYS A 40 4.32 -7.93 5.54
C CYS A 40 3.43 -8.11 6.75
N LYS A 41 3.19 -9.35 7.11
CA LYS A 41 2.37 -9.65 8.27
C LYS A 41 3.24 -10.29 9.33
N ILE A 42 3.56 -9.51 10.35
CA ILE A 42 4.42 -9.97 11.41
C ILE A 42 3.65 -10.86 12.36
N SER A 43 2.42 -10.46 12.64
CA SER A 43 1.52 -11.29 13.42
C SER A 43 0.12 -10.91 13.01
N SER A 44 -0.90 -11.54 13.59
CA SER A 44 -2.26 -11.31 13.15
C SER A 44 -2.66 -9.84 13.21
N LYS A 45 -2.01 -9.07 14.06
CA LYS A 45 -2.38 -7.67 14.23
C LYS A 45 -1.31 -6.70 13.72
N TYR A 46 -0.15 -7.20 13.35
CA TYR A 46 0.94 -6.31 12.95
C TYR A 46 1.19 -6.40 11.47
N ILE A 47 0.62 -5.46 10.75
CA ILE A 47 0.80 -5.34 9.31
C ILE A 47 1.73 -4.18 9.04
N ARG A 48 2.67 -4.39 8.13
CA ARG A 48 3.56 -3.32 7.70
C ARG A 48 3.69 -3.34 6.20
N TYR A 49 3.88 -2.18 5.62
CA TYR A 49 4.06 -2.03 4.18
C TYR A 49 5.43 -1.46 3.92
N ASP A 50 6.12 -2.04 2.95
CA ASP A 50 7.42 -1.52 2.52
C ASP A 50 7.16 -0.40 1.53
N ARG A 51 7.58 0.81 1.88
CA ARG A 51 7.33 1.99 1.06
C ARG A 51 7.80 1.78 -0.38
N ALA A 52 8.99 1.21 -0.56
CA ALA A 52 9.52 1.01 -1.89
C ALA A 52 8.66 0.04 -2.69
N GLU A 53 8.18 -1.02 -2.04
CA GLU A 53 7.32 -1.98 -2.71
C GLU A 53 5.96 -1.38 -3.04
N ILE A 54 5.44 -0.54 -2.16
CA ILE A 54 4.18 0.13 -2.43
C ILE A 54 4.32 1.03 -3.65
N ASP A 55 5.41 1.79 -3.71
CA ASP A 55 5.64 2.67 -4.84
C ASP A 55 5.75 1.89 -6.13
N GLN A 56 6.46 0.77 -6.12
CA GLN A 56 6.59 -0.06 -7.31
C GLN A 56 5.26 -0.69 -7.70
N TRP A 57 4.49 -1.09 -6.71
CA TRP A 57 3.19 -1.69 -6.96
C TRP A 57 2.25 -0.68 -7.62
N ILE A 58 2.29 0.56 -7.15
CA ILE A 58 1.48 1.61 -7.76
C ILE A 58 1.96 1.86 -9.19
N GLU A 59 3.26 1.86 -9.41
CA GLU A 59 3.81 2.06 -10.74
C GLU A 59 3.30 1.00 -11.73
N LYS A 60 3.15 -0.22 -11.25
CA LYS A 60 2.67 -1.29 -12.11
C LYS A 60 1.22 -1.09 -12.54
N HIS A 61 0.49 -0.28 -11.80
CA HIS A 61 -0.89 0.00 -12.13
C HIS A 61 -1.04 1.27 -12.95
N LYS A 62 0.06 1.84 -13.35
CA LYS A 62 0.03 3.06 -14.12
C LYS A 62 -0.60 2.81 -15.48
N VAL A 63 -1.55 3.62 -15.81
CA VAL A 63 -2.21 3.51 -17.11
C VAL A 63 -1.57 4.50 -18.04
N ILE A 64 -0.93 3.98 -19.07
CA ILE A 64 -0.31 4.85 -20.06
C ILE A 64 -1.23 4.85 -21.26
N GLY A 65 -2.42 5.21 -21.01
CA GLY A 65 -3.37 5.22 -22.09
C GLY A 65 -3.52 6.61 -22.57
N VAL A 66 -3.12 6.83 -23.75
CA VAL A 66 -3.24 8.16 -24.33
C VAL A 66 -4.64 8.41 -24.82
N ASN A 67 -5.45 7.40 -24.83
CA ASN A 67 -6.79 7.52 -25.38
C ASN A 67 -7.83 7.19 -24.36
N LEU A 68 -7.63 7.64 -23.19
CA LEU A 68 -8.59 7.37 -22.14
C LEU A 68 -9.77 8.30 -22.19
#